data_18b65144e73b792e90fb263c3daaee3b
#
_entry.id   18b65144e73b792e90fb263c3daaee3b
#
_cell.length_a   1.000
_cell.length_b   1.000
_cell.length_c   1.000
_cell.angle_alpha   90.00
_cell.angle_beta   90.00
_cell.angle_gamma   90.00
#
_symmetry.space_group_name_H-M   'P 1'
#
loop_
_entity.id
_entity.type
_entity.pdbx_description
1 polymer ?
#
loop_
_entity_poly.entity_id
_entity_poly.type
_entity_poly.pdbx_seq_one_letter_code
_entity_poly.pdbx_strand_id
1 'polypeptide(L)'
;MITLKNVQFEYQSGKPLLKNINLTIQEGECVLITGPSGSGKTTLGRILNGLIPNFYEGNLQGEIIIDNVHTKDIPIWELSKKIGSVFQDPKSQFFTSIVQDELAFELENYGIERGIIEQRLQDVLHQMELVSIQHQHVMSLSSGQKQKVAIAAAQLINPPLFVMDEPSANLDLQATNILKEELLSLREKRKQLSL
;
A
#
# COMPACT_ATOMS: atom_id res chain seq x y z
N MET A 1 5.88 13.75 2.24
CA MET A 1 5.60 14.47 0.96
C MET A 1 6.04 13.62 -0.23
N ILE A 2 5.22 13.57 -1.31
CA ILE A 2 5.56 12.91 -2.58
C ILE A 2 5.67 13.98 -3.66
N THR A 3 6.65 13.84 -4.54
CA THR A 3 6.78 14.71 -5.72
C THR A 3 7.14 13.88 -6.94
N LEU A 4 6.33 14.01 -7.99
CA LEU A 4 6.57 13.48 -9.32
C LEU A 4 6.91 14.66 -10.24
N LYS A 5 8.03 14.60 -10.96
CA LYS A 5 8.43 15.64 -11.92
C LYS A 5 8.70 15.04 -13.29
N ASN A 6 7.90 15.44 -14.26
CA ASN A 6 8.01 15.02 -15.65
C ASN A 6 8.05 13.48 -15.81
N VAL A 7 7.31 12.75 -14.97
CA VAL A 7 7.33 11.30 -14.98
C VAL A 7 6.65 10.78 -16.22
N GLN A 8 7.38 9.95 -16.97
CA GLN A 8 6.92 9.25 -18.16
C GLN A 8 7.24 7.77 -17.99
N PHE A 9 6.35 6.93 -18.51
CA PHE A 9 6.57 5.50 -18.49
C PHE A 9 5.97 4.82 -19.72
N GLU A 10 6.72 3.89 -20.28
CA GLU A 10 6.28 2.97 -21.33
C GLU A 10 6.74 1.55 -21.02
N TYR A 11 5.84 0.58 -21.21
CA TYR A 11 6.24 -0.83 -21.22
C TYR A 11 6.99 -1.14 -22.52
N GLN A 12 7.62 -2.31 -22.58
CA GLN A 12 8.39 -2.76 -23.78
C GLN A 12 7.63 -2.67 -25.13
N SER A 13 6.30 -2.51 -25.07
CA SER A 13 5.46 -2.32 -26.29
C SER A 13 5.71 -1.02 -27.05
N GLY A 14 6.53 -0.11 -26.52
CA GLY A 14 6.89 1.16 -27.16
C GLY A 14 5.74 2.19 -27.21
N LYS A 15 4.65 1.98 -26.47
CA LYS A 15 3.56 2.96 -26.34
C LYS A 15 3.63 3.65 -24.98
N PRO A 16 3.84 4.98 -24.95
CA PRO A 16 3.85 5.72 -23.68
C PRO A 16 2.50 5.61 -22.98
N LEU A 17 2.49 5.04 -21.78
CA LEU A 17 1.30 4.90 -20.94
C LEU A 17 1.13 6.11 -20.02
N LEU A 18 2.19 6.54 -19.37
CA LEU A 18 2.21 7.76 -18.56
C LEU A 18 3.04 8.82 -19.30
N LYS A 19 2.50 10.04 -19.40
CA LYS A 19 3.11 11.13 -20.16
C LYS A 19 3.16 12.38 -19.31
N ASN A 20 4.37 12.84 -19.00
CA ASN A 20 4.63 14.11 -18.33
C ASN A 20 3.79 14.33 -17.05
N ILE A 21 3.77 13.31 -16.19
CA ILE A 21 3.07 13.40 -14.91
C ILE A 21 3.84 14.31 -13.97
N ASN A 22 3.17 15.37 -13.52
CA ASN A 22 3.66 16.29 -12.52
C ASN A 22 2.63 16.33 -11.40
N LEU A 23 3.01 15.89 -10.20
CA LEU A 23 2.12 15.77 -9.05
C LEU A 23 2.92 16.00 -7.78
N THR A 24 2.35 16.77 -6.87
CA THR A 24 2.89 16.92 -5.51
C THR A 24 1.77 16.61 -4.53
N ILE A 25 2.03 15.71 -3.59
CA ILE A 25 1.13 15.32 -2.51
C ILE A 25 1.77 15.72 -1.19
N GLN A 26 1.09 16.57 -0.43
CA GLN A 26 1.59 17.05 0.86
C GLN A 26 1.34 16.02 1.96
N GLU A 27 2.01 16.19 3.08
CA GLU A 27 1.76 15.37 4.26
C GLU A 27 0.33 15.57 4.77
N GLY A 28 -0.37 14.47 5.09
CA GLY A 28 -1.77 14.47 5.52
C GLY A 28 -2.78 14.64 4.40
N GLU A 29 -2.34 14.77 3.14
CA GLU A 29 -3.22 14.86 1.99
C GLU A 29 -3.69 13.47 1.55
N CYS A 30 -4.95 13.36 1.15
CA CYS A 30 -5.53 12.16 0.55
C CYS A 30 -5.88 12.46 -0.91
N VAL A 31 -5.25 11.75 -1.83
CA VAL A 31 -5.42 11.95 -3.27
C VAL A 31 -6.13 10.75 -3.88
N LEU A 32 -7.25 10.99 -4.54
CA LEU A 32 -7.96 9.98 -5.32
C LEU A 32 -7.62 10.12 -6.81
N ILE A 33 -7.03 9.06 -7.37
CA ILE A 33 -6.70 8.98 -8.79
C ILE A 33 -7.79 8.20 -9.51
N THR A 34 -8.53 8.85 -10.41
CA THR A 34 -9.62 8.25 -11.17
C THR A 34 -9.33 8.26 -12.67
N GLY A 35 -9.99 7.38 -13.40
CA GLY A 35 -9.87 7.31 -14.84
C GLY A 35 -10.35 5.96 -15.40
N PRO A 36 -10.51 5.82 -16.72
CA PRO A 36 -10.96 4.58 -17.35
C PRO A 36 -9.96 3.44 -17.14
N SER A 37 -10.42 2.20 -17.34
CA SER A 37 -9.52 1.03 -17.33
C SER A 37 -8.41 1.22 -18.38
N GLY A 38 -7.19 0.83 -18.03
CA GLY A 38 -6.01 0.98 -18.91
C GLY A 38 -5.41 2.39 -18.95
N SER A 39 -5.92 3.37 -18.18
CA SER A 39 -5.36 4.73 -18.15
C SER A 39 -4.02 4.86 -17.41
N GLY A 40 -3.52 3.80 -16.77
CA GLY A 40 -2.23 3.79 -16.09
C GLY A 40 -2.30 3.98 -14.57
N LYS A 41 -3.48 3.94 -13.93
CA LYS A 41 -3.63 4.06 -12.46
C LYS A 41 -2.75 3.07 -11.71
N THR A 42 -2.94 1.78 -11.96
CA THR A 42 -2.13 0.69 -11.37
C THR A 42 -0.63 0.85 -11.70
N THR A 43 -0.30 1.32 -12.90
CA THR A 43 1.09 1.59 -13.30
C THR A 43 1.70 2.72 -12.46
N LEU A 44 0.94 3.78 -12.22
CA LEU A 44 1.39 4.86 -11.33
C LEU A 44 1.56 4.36 -9.90
N GLY A 45 0.64 3.55 -9.37
CA GLY A 45 0.77 2.88 -8.07
C GLY A 45 2.05 2.03 -8.00
N ARG A 46 2.33 1.22 -9.03
CA ARG A 46 3.55 0.40 -9.11
C ARG A 46 4.84 1.24 -9.13
N ILE A 47 4.81 2.39 -9.77
CA ILE A 47 5.94 3.35 -9.76
C ILE A 47 6.14 3.89 -8.34
N LEU A 48 5.08 4.33 -7.69
CA LEU A 48 5.15 4.85 -6.33
C LEU A 48 5.65 3.79 -5.35
N ASN A 49 5.20 2.54 -5.47
CA ASN A 49 5.65 1.41 -4.63
C ASN A 49 7.07 0.91 -4.98
N GLY A 50 7.72 1.49 -6.00
CA GLY A 50 9.03 1.04 -6.46
C GLY A 50 9.03 -0.32 -7.20
N LEU A 51 7.86 -0.89 -7.51
CA LEU A 51 7.77 -2.11 -8.29
C LEU A 51 8.18 -1.90 -9.76
N ILE A 52 8.07 -0.68 -10.26
CA ILE A 52 8.66 -0.21 -11.49
C ILE A 52 9.84 0.68 -11.13
N PRO A 53 11.05 0.44 -11.64
CA PRO A 53 11.41 -0.58 -12.65
C PRO A 53 11.89 -1.91 -12.08
N ASN A 54 11.83 -2.15 -10.76
CA ASN A 54 12.51 -3.29 -10.11
C ASN A 54 11.94 -4.68 -10.49
N PHE A 55 10.61 -4.78 -10.66
CA PHE A 55 9.91 -6.02 -11.01
C PHE A 55 9.18 -5.97 -12.34
N TYR A 56 8.81 -4.78 -12.78
CA TYR A 56 8.14 -4.58 -14.07
C TYR A 56 9.06 -3.76 -14.97
N GLU A 57 9.51 -4.38 -16.05
CA GLU A 57 10.40 -3.75 -17.01
C GLU A 57 9.69 -2.69 -17.85
N GLY A 58 10.42 -1.63 -18.18
CA GLY A 58 9.96 -0.54 -19.02
C GLY A 58 10.90 0.66 -18.95
N ASN A 59 10.62 1.66 -19.75
CA ASN A 59 11.38 2.89 -19.77
C ASN A 59 10.71 3.93 -18.87
N LEU A 60 11.28 4.12 -17.67
CA LEU A 60 10.84 5.11 -16.68
C LEU A 60 11.76 6.33 -16.77
N GLN A 61 11.17 7.50 -16.96
CA GLN A 61 11.88 8.79 -17.00
C GLN A 61 11.24 9.77 -16.03
N GLY A 62 11.98 10.83 -15.69
CA GLY A 62 11.56 11.84 -14.72
C GLY A 62 12.09 11.56 -13.30
N GLU A 63 11.58 12.30 -12.34
CA GLU A 63 12.01 12.21 -10.94
C GLU A 63 10.83 11.83 -10.06
N ILE A 64 11.09 10.90 -9.13
CA ILE A 64 10.16 10.48 -8.09
C ILE A 64 10.86 10.66 -6.76
N ILE A 65 10.29 11.52 -5.93
CA ILE A 65 10.83 11.88 -4.63
C ILE A 65 9.79 11.56 -3.58
N ILE A 66 10.15 10.72 -2.62
CA ILE A 66 9.30 10.35 -1.49
C ILE A 66 10.05 10.69 -0.21
N ASP A 67 9.45 11.53 0.60
CA ASP A 67 10.03 11.98 1.86
C ASP A 67 11.47 12.52 1.70
N ASN A 68 11.64 13.43 0.73
CA ASN A 68 12.91 14.06 0.33
C ASN A 68 14.00 13.10 -0.19
N VAL A 69 13.66 11.86 -0.51
CA VAL A 69 14.58 10.86 -1.06
C VAL A 69 14.16 10.51 -2.49
N HIS A 70 15.09 10.54 -3.44
CA HIS A 70 14.83 10.03 -4.77
C HIS A 70 14.71 8.51 -4.73
N THR A 71 13.62 7.95 -5.25
CA THR A 71 13.35 6.51 -5.20
C THR A 71 14.40 5.66 -5.91
N LYS A 72 15.07 6.23 -6.91
CA LYS A 72 16.17 5.57 -7.65
C LYS A 72 17.46 5.42 -6.84
N ASP A 73 17.62 6.19 -5.76
CA ASP A 73 18.87 6.25 -4.98
C ASP A 73 18.83 5.29 -3.77
N ILE A 74 17.69 4.64 -3.52
CA ILE A 74 17.52 3.69 -2.43
C ILE A 74 17.01 2.34 -2.95
N PRO A 75 17.40 1.24 -2.32
CA PRO A 75 16.89 -0.08 -2.68
C PRO A 75 15.42 -0.23 -2.30
N ILE A 76 14.70 -1.12 -3.01
CA ILE A 76 13.27 -1.30 -2.82
C ILE A 76 12.87 -1.70 -1.39
N TRP A 77 13.70 -2.48 -0.70
CA TRP A 77 13.46 -2.88 0.69
C TRP A 77 13.52 -1.70 1.68
N GLU A 78 14.26 -0.65 1.34
CA GLU A 78 14.29 0.58 2.13
C GLU A 78 13.09 1.48 1.79
N LEU A 79 12.71 1.51 0.52
CA LEU A 79 11.52 2.22 0.06
C LEU A 79 10.25 1.60 0.67
N SER A 80 10.15 0.27 0.81
CA SER A 80 9.00 -0.41 1.41
C SER A 80 8.74 0.01 2.87
N LYS A 81 9.76 0.40 3.62
CA LYS A 81 9.59 0.94 4.98
C LYS A 81 8.86 2.30 5.02
N LYS A 82 8.81 2.98 3.89
CA LYS A 82 8.17 4.30 3.75
C LYS A 82 6.78 4.22 3.16
N ILE A 83 6.37 3.06 2.62
CA ILE A 83 5.13 2.92 1.85
C ILE A 83 4.36 1.69 2.31
N GLY A 84 3.20 1.90 2.91
CA GLY A 84 2.22 0.82 3.12
C GLY A 84 1.44 0.60 1.84
N SER A 85 1.58 -0.59 1.26
CA SER A 85 0.95 -0.94 -0.01
C SER A 85 -0.26 -1.83 0.21
N VAL A 86 -1.37 -1.52 -0.47
CA VAL A 86 -2.55 -2.38 -0.51
C VAL A 86 -2.93 -2.60 -1.97
N PHE A 87 -2.87 -3.84 -2.43
CA PHE A 87 -3.14 -4.20 -3.81
C PHE A 87 -4.62 -4.54 -4.04
N GLN A 88 -5.05 -4.50 -5.30
CA GLN A 88 -6.42 -4.79 -5.74
C GLN A 88 -6.89 -6.18 -5.31
N ASP A 89 -6.03 -7.20 -5.36
CA ASP A 89 -6.29 -8.53 -4.82
C ASP A 89 -5.47 -8.78 -3.55
N PRO A 90 -6.07 -8.71 -2.36
CA PRO A 90 -5.37 -8.96 -1.10
C PRO A 90 -4.69 -10.33 -1.03
N LYS A 91 -5.24 -11.34 -1.71
CA LYS A 91 -4.66 -12.69 -1.71
C LYS A 91 -3.25 -12.73 -2.29
N SER A 92 -2.98 -11.86 -3.26
CA SER A 92 -1.69 -11.81 -3.95
C SER A 92 -0.57 -11.25 -3.08
N GLN A 93 -0.89 -10.62 -1.95
CA GLN A 93 0.09 -10.02 -1.04
C GLN A 93 0.34 -10.82 0.24
N PHE A 94 -0.46 -11.87 0.51
CA PHE A 94 -0.28 -12.70 1.70
C PHE A 94 0.86 -13.70 1.53
N PHE A 95 1.75 -13.75 2.50
CA PHE A 95 2.91 -14.64 2.56
C PHE A 95 2.72 -15.81 3.50
N THR A 96 1.90 -15.64 4.54
CA THR A 96 1.66 -16.66 5.56
C THR A 96 0.25 -17.23 5.48
N SER A 97 0.00 -18.27 6.27
CA SER A 97 -1.28 -18.96 6.25
C SER A 97 -2.26 -18.48 7.33
N ILE A 98 -1.76 -17.90 8.42
CA ILE A 98 -2.55 -17.49 9.58
C ILE A 98 -2.55 -15.96 9.68
N VAL A 99 -3.69 -15.39 10.04
CA VAL A 99 -3.86 -13.92 10.13
C VAL A 99 -2.81 -13.28 11.04
N GLN A 100 -2.62 -13.81 12.23
CA GLN A 100 -1.65 -13.27 13.19
C GLN A 100 -0.22 -13.31 12.65
N ASP A 101 0.17 -14.39 11.99
CA ASP A 101 1.49 -14.55 11.40
C ASP A 101 1.67 -13.59 10.22
N GLU A 102 0.62 -13.40 9.42
CA GLU A 102 0.62 -12.42 8.31
C GLU A 102 0.84 -10.99 8.80
N LEU A 103 0.18 -10.63 9.89
CA LEU A 103 0.35 -9.32 10.50
C LEU A 103 1.74 -9.12 11.09
N ALA A 104 2.36 -10.16 11.65
CA ALA A 104 3.70 -10.09 12.23
C ALA A 104 4.81 -10.10 11.18
N PHE A 105 4.55 -10.71 10.02
CA PHE A 105 5.55 -11.09 9.01
C PHE A 105 6.49 -9.95 8.62
N GLU A 106 5.96 -8.79 8.32
CA GLU A 106 6.79 -7.65 7.86
C GLU A 106 7.63 -7.06 8.99
N LEU A 107 7.08 -6.99 10.21
CA LEU A 107 7.82 -6.52 11.38
C LEU A 107 8.96 -7.44 11.75
N GLU A 108 8.76 -8.76 11.64
CA GLU A 108 9.79 -9.78 11.87
C GLU A 108 10.92 -9.66 10.84
N ASN A 109 10.56 -9.47 9.55
CA ASN A 109 11.54 -9.26 8.47
C ASN A 109 12.37 -7.98 8.67
N TYR A 110 11.82 -6.97 9.31
CA TYR A 110 12.58 -5.76 9.66
C TYR A 110 13.38 -5.88 10.96
N GLY A 111 13.36 -7.05 11.61
CA GLY A 111 14.08 -7.30 12.85
C GLY A 111 13.57 -6.49 14.05
N ILE A 112 12.29 -6.15 14.06
CA ILE A 112 11.68 -5.45 15.19
C ILE A 112 11.66 -6.37 16.41
N GLU A 113 11.95 -5.82 17.58
CA GLU A 113 11.94 -6.56 18.84
C GLU A 113 10.58 -7.21 19.10
N ARG A 114 10.59 -8.46 19.55
CA ARG A 114 9.39 -9.29 19.74
C ARG A 114 8.33 -8.60 20.65
N GLY A 115 8.75 -7.97 21.74
CA GLY A 115 7.82 -7.27 22.63
C GLY A 115 7.08 -6.13 21.96
N ILE A 116 7.76 -5.41 21.05
CA ILE A 116 7.16 -4.34 20.23
C ILE A 116 6.20 -4.93 19.20
N ILE A 117 6.55 -6.06 18.58
CA ILE A 117 5.68 -6.76 17.64
C ILE A 117 4.38 -7.19 18.34
N GLU A 118 4.50 -7.87 19.47
CA GLU A 118 3.35 -8.34 20.26
C GLU A 118 2.41 -7.19 20.66
N GLN A 119 2.96 -6.07 21.11
CA GLN A 119 2.16 -4.88 21.46
C GLN A 119 1.43 -4.31 20.23
N ARG A 120 2.16 -4.05 19.12
CA ARG A 120 1.56 -3.50 17.89
C ARG A 120 0.50 -4.43 17.30
N LEU A 121 0.72 -5.74 17.38
CA LEU A 121 -0.24 -6.76 16.96
C LEU A 121 -1.53 -6.67 17.76
N GLN A 122 -1.46 -6.63 19.09
CA GLN A 122 -2.64 -6.49 19.93
C GLN A 122 -3.39 -5.20 19.61
N ASP A 123 -2.69 -4.08 19.48
CA ASP A 123 -3.30 -2.78 19.18
C ASP A 123 -4.06 -2.83 17.84
N VAL A 124 -3.45 -3.37 16.77
CA VAL A 124 -4.08 -3.42 15.45
C VAL A 124 -5.22 -4.44 15.40
N LEU A 125 -5.07 -5.60 16.06
CA LEU A 125 -6.12 -6.61 16.13
C LEU A 125 -7.40 -6.04 16.79
N HIS A 126 -7.24 -5.27 17.85
CA HIS A 126 -8.37 -4.60 18.50
C HIS A 126 -8.92 -3.46 17.65
N GLN A 127 -8.06 -2.56 17.13
CA GLN A 127 -8.47 -1.42 16.33
C GLN A 127 -9.25 -1.85 15.09
N MET A 128 -8.80 -2.92 14.41
CA MET A 128 -9.39 -3.42 13.16
C MET A 128 -10.45 -4.52 13.38
N GLU A 129 -10.82 -4.80 14.64
CA GLU A 129 -11.79 -5.86 14.99
C GLU A 129 -11.42 -7.24 14.41
N LEU A 130 -10.14 -7.59 14.45
CA LEU A 130 -9.61 -8.84 13.89
C LEU A 130 -9.37 -9.93 14.94
N VAL A 131 -9.57 -9.65 16.24
CA VAL A 131 -9.31 -10.57 17.36
C VAL A 131 -10.00 -11.93 17.16
N SER A 132 -11.26 -11.93 16.70
CA SER A 132 -12.03 -13.17 16.51
C SER A 132 -11.52 -14.07 15.38
N ILE A 133 -10.72 -13.53 14.46
CA ILE A 133 -10.20 -14.25 13.30
C ILE A 133 -8.67 -14.40 13.31
N GLN A 134 -7.96 -13.93 14.35
CA GLN A 134 -6.50 -13.87 14.38
C GLN A 134 -5.82 -15.24 14.17
N HIS A 135 -6.48 -16.34 14.56
CA HIS A 135 -5.96 -17.70 14.39
C HIS A 135 -6.55 -18.43 13.17
N GLN A 136 -7.34 -17.74 12.35
CA GLN A 136 -7.92 -18.35 11.15
C GLN A 136 -6.93 -18.32 9.97
N HIS A 137 -7.15 -19.24 9.04
CA HIS A 137 -6.39 -19.29 7.79
C HIS A 137 -6.80 -18.12 6.90
N VAL A 138 -5.85 -17.33 6.40
CA VAL A 138 -6.13 -16.12 5.58
C VAL A 138 -6.97 -16.42 4.35
N MET A 139 -6.84 -17.62 3.76
CA MET A 139 -7.61 -18.01 2.59
C MET A 139 -9.08 -18.32 2.89
N SER A 140 -9.42 -18.67 4.14
CA SER A 140 -10.81 -18.95 4.57
C SER A 140 -11.62 -17.67 4.84
N LEU A 141 -10.98 -16.52 4.91
CA LEU A 141 -11.62 -15.25 5.20
C LEU A 141 -12.51 -14.77 4.05
N SER A 142 -13.55 -13.99 4.38
CA SER A 142 -14.31 -13.23 3.38
C SER A 142 -13.43 -12.18 2.67
N SER A 143 -13.87 -11.68 1.52
CA SER A 143 -13.13 -10.64 0.80
C SER A 143 -12.92 -9.37 1.65
N GLY A 144 -13.93 -8.95 2.40
CA GLY A 144 -13.83 -7.81 3.32
C GLY A 144 -12.85 -8.05 4.47
N GLN A 145 -12.86 -9.26 5.05
CA GLN A 145 -11.89 -9.63 6.10
C GLN A 145 -10.46 -9.68 5.55
N LYS A 146 -10.26 -10.23 4.34
CA LYS A 146 -8.94 -10.20 3.66
C LYS A 146 -8.45 -8.78 3.45
N GLN A 147 -9.34 -7.89 3.02
CA GLN A 147 -8.99 -6.48 2.82
C GLN A 147 -8.60 -5.81 4.14
N LYS A 148 -9.36 -6.05 5.22
CA LYS A 148 -9.00 -5.57 6.55
C LYS A 148 -7.61 -6.06 6.99
N VAL A 149 -7.32 -7.34 6.80
CA VAL A 149 -6.00 -7.91 7.14
C VAL A 149 -4.89 -7.25 6.32
N ALA A 150 -5.08 -7.05 5.02
CA ALA A 150 -4.10 -6.39 4.16
C ALA A 150 -3.82 -4.94 4.60
N ILE A 151 -4.86 -4.18 4.96
CA ILE A 151 -4.71 -2.81 5.47
C ILE A 151 -4.03 -2.82 6.84
N ALA A 152 -4.42 -3.74 7.74
CA ALA A 152 -3.81 -3.90 9.06
C ALA A 152 -2.31 -4.20 8.96
N ALA A 153 -1.91 -5.12 8.06
CA ALA A 153 -0.51 -5.43 7.79
C ALA A 153 0.26 -4.18 7.32
N ALA A 154 -0.29 -3.46 6.34
CA ALA A 154 0.32 -2.23 5.85
C ALA A 154 0.44 -1.12 6.92
N GLN A 155 -0.44 -1.11 7.94
CA GLN A 155 -0.37 -0.14 9.04
C GLN A 155 0.71 -0.45 10.08
N LEU A 156 1.03 -1.72 10.29
CA LEU A 156 1.90 -2.17 11.38
C LEU A 156 3.31 -1.61 11.32
N ILE A 157 3.84 -1.41 10.12
CA ILE A 157 5.15 -0.75 9.92
C ILE A 157 5.10 0.75 10.17
N ASN A 158 3.90 1.32 10.36
CA ASN A 158 3.68 2.75 10.56
C ASN A 158 4.28 3.63 9.46
N PRO A 159 4.00 3.35 8.17
CA PRO A 159 4.61 4.06 7.06
C PRO A 159 4.07 5.50 6.96
N PRO A 160 4.89 6.47 6.50
CA PRO A 160 4.44 7.85 6.29
C PRO A 160 3.49 7.99 5.08
N LEU A 161 3.46 7.02 4.18
CA LEU A 161 2.66 7.01 2.97
C LEU A 161 1.88 5.70 2.82
N PHE A 162 0.66 5.78 2.31
CA PHE A 162 -0.10 4.63 1.81
C PHE A 162 -0.36 4.76 0.32
N VAL A 163 -0.19 3.67 -0.42
CA VAL A 163 -0.58 3.54 -1.82
C VAL A 163 -1.54 2.36 -1.93
N MET A 164 -2.76 2.64 -2.38
CA MET A 164 -3.82 1.64 -2.48
C MET A 164 -4.33 1.58 -3.91
N ASP A 165 -4.35 0.38 -4.49
CA ASP A 165 -4.85 0.16 -5.85
C ASP A 165 -6.23 -0.52 -5.79
N GLU A 166 -7.28 0.21 -6.11
CA GLU A 166 -8.69 -0.23 -6.12
C GLU A 166 -9.11 -1.02 -4.86
N PRO A 167 -8.84 -0.52 -3.63
CA PRO A 167 -9.02 -1.29 -2.39
C PRO A 167 -10.48 -1.68 -2.09
N SER A 168 -11.45 -1.14 -2.81
CA SER A 168 -12.88 -1.45 -2.68
C SER A 168 -13.45 -2.35 -3.78
N ALA A 169 -12.66 -2.74 -4.79
CA ALA A 169 -13.16 -3.39 -6.01
C ALA A 169 -13.94 -4.71 -5.75
N ASN A 170 -13.60 -5.44 -4.70
CA ASN A 170 -14.20 -6.74 -4.37
C ASN A 170 -14.99 -6.73 -3.05
N LEU A 171 -15.38 -5.55 -2.57
CA LEU A 171 -16.07 -5.38 -1.30
C LEU A 171 -17.57 -5.17 -1.51
N ASP A 172 -18.37 -5.73 -0.60
CA ASP A 172 -19.77 -5.35 -0.45
C ASP A 172 -19.90 -3.95 0.20
N LEU A 173 -21.14 -3.47 0.30
CA LEU A 173 -21.41 -2.14 0.85
C LEU A 173 -20.93 -1.99 2.31
N GLN A 174 -21.09 -3.05 3.12
CA GLN A 174 -20.67 -3.02 4.52
C GLN A 174 -19.14 -2.94 4.65
N ALA A 175 -18.41 -3.79 3.93
CA ALA A 175 -16.95 -3.78 3.90
C ALA A 175 -16.40 -2.47 3.31
N THR A 176 -17.09 -1.88 2.33
CA THR A 176 -16.71 -0.57 1.76
C THR A 176 -16.86 0.56 2.80
N ASN A 177 -17.90 0.54 3.63
CA ASN A 177 -18.08 1.52 4.70
C ASN A 177 -16.97 1.39 5.76
N ILE A 178 -16.62 0.16 6.13
CA ILE A 178 -15.52 -0.10 7.06
C ILE A 178 -14.20 0.43 6.48
N LEU A 179 -13.90 0.13 5.23
CA LEU A 179 -12.72 0.67 4.54
C LEU A 179 -12.69 2.20 4.59
N LYS A 180 -13.81 2.85 4.33
CA LYS A 180 -13.91 4.31 4.40
C LYS A 180 -13.57 4.85 5.79
N GLU A 181 -14.08 4.24 6.84
CA GLU A 181 -13.77 4.63 8.23
C GLU A 181 -12.29 4.47 8.54
N GLU A 182 -11.67 3.37 8.09
CA GLU A 182 -10.23 3.14 8.24
C GLU A 182 -9.39 4.20 7.50
N LEU A 183 -9.77 4.54 6.27
CA LEU A 183 -9.09 5.58 5.50
C LEU A 183 -9.20 6.95 6.17
N LEU A 184 -10.35 7.28 6.74
CA LEU A 184 -10.53 8.51 7.50
C LEU A 184 -9.66 8.53 8.77
N SER A 185 -9.59 7.41 9.50
CA SER A 185 -8.73 7.26 10.67
C SER A 185 -7.24 7.42 10.31
N LEU A 186 -6.79 6.83 9.20
CA LEU A 186 -5.42 6.99 8.68
C LEU A 186 -5.11 8.46 8.32
N ARG A 187 -6.07 9.15 7.70
CA ARG A 187 -5.94 10.59 7.37
C ARG A 187 -5.79 11.44 8.63
N GLU A 188 -6.60 11.20 9.64
CA GLU A 188 -6.54 11.92 10.92
C GLU A 188 -5.20 11.73 11.62
N LYS A 189 -4.57 10.56 11.47
CA LYS A 189 -3.20 10.29 11.95
C LYS A 189 -2.12 11.01 11.12
N ARG A 190 -2.49 11.95 10.26
CA ARG A 190 -1.61 12.75 9.39
C ARG A 190 -0.75 11.91 8.43
N LYS A 191 -1.29 10.82 7.94
CA LYS A 191 -0.61 10.00 6.94
C LYS A 191 -1.06 10.39 5.54
N GLN A 192 -0.14 10.37 4.59
CA GLN A 192 -0.45 10.55 3.16
C GLN A 192 -1.13 9.30 2.62
N LEU A 193 -2.25 9.48 1.95
CA LEU A 193 -2.98 8.43 1.25
C LEU A 193 -3.04 8.81 -0.23
N SER A 194 -2.62 7.90 -1.11
CA SER A 194 -2.86 7.97 -2.55
C SER A 194 -3.61 6.72 -2.99
N LEU A 195 -4.70 6.91 -3.71
CA LEU A 195 -5.57 5.87 -4.24
C LEU A 195 -5.53 5.87 -5.77
#